data_549fc84c0a6815817b913ab05fde048d
#
_entry.id   549fc84c0a6815817b913ab05fde048d
#
_cell.length_a   1.000
_cell.length_b   1.000
_cell.length_c   1.000
_cell.angle_alpha   90.00
_cell.angle_beta   90.00
_cell.angle_gamma   90.00
#
_symmetry.space_group_name_H-M   'P 1'
#
loop_
_entity.id
_entity.type
_entity.pdbx_description
1 polymer ?
#
loop_
_entity_poly.entity_id
_entity_poly.type
_entity_poly.pdbx_seq_one_letter_code
_entity_poly.pdbx_strand_id
1 'polypeptide(L)'
;MPHCIRGSEGWEIIPQLQEYAAHPIDKPTFGSQYLGSLLRARDEDLRRQGQPGVEKVTFIGVCTDICVISNALLAKAFLPEAEIVVDAACCAGVTPESHRTALRAMKACQIAVEHEGETD
;
A
#
# COMPACT_ATOMS: atom_id res chain seq x y z
N MET A 1 17.14 -8.30 12.34
CA MET A 1 17.76 -7.02 12.73
C MET A 1 16.68 -6.02 13.13
N PRO A 2 16.74 -5.47 14.34
CA PRO A 2 15.75 -4.48 14.77
C PRO A 2 15.83 -3.23 13.88
N HIS A 3 14.67 -2.72 13.48
CA HIS A 3 14.58 -1.49 12.67
C HIS A 3 13.18 -0.89 12.86
N CYS A 4 13.05 0.37 12.54
CA CYS A 4 11.79 1.12 12.64
C CYS A 4 11.18 1.01 14.05
N ILE A 5 12.02 1.08 15.07
CA ILE A 5 11.58 0.97 16.46
C ILE A 5 10.81 2.24 16.84
N ARG A 6 9.59 2.05 17.36
CA ARG A 6 8.72 3.18 17.73
C ARG A 6 9.46 4.17 18.63
N GLY A 7 9.34 5.45 18.30
CA GLY A 7 10.00 6.53 19.02
C GLY A 7 11.40 6.85 18.54
N SER A 8 11.97 6.03 17.67
CA SER A 8 13.29 6.30 17.08
C SER A 8 13.14 7.12 15.79
N GLU A 9 14.24 7.74 15.37
CA GLU A 9 14.27 8.50 14.11
C GLU A 9 13.94 7.61 12.91
N GLY A 10 14.42 6.37 12.92
CA GLY A 10 14.15 5.43 11.83
C GLY A 10 12.70 4.99 11.69
N TRP A 11 11.88 5.23 12.71
CA TRP A 11 10.45 4.95 12.67
C TRP A 11 9.67 6.11 12.05
N GLU A 12 10.14 7.32 12.15
CA GLU A 12 9.44 8.50 11.68
C GLU A 12 9.37 8.57 10.16
N ILE A 13 8.29 9.19 9.66
CA ILE A 13 8.16 9.46 8.24
C ILE A 13 9.20 10.50 7.85
N ILE A 14 9.89 10.27 6.72
CA ILE A 14 10.92 11.19 6.25
C ILE A 14 10.34 12.60 6.05
N PRO A 15 11.12 13.66 6.34
CA PRO A 15 10.60 15.03 6.29
C PRO A 15 9.93 15.41 4.98
N GLN A 16 10.43 14.91 3.86
CA GLN A 16 9.90 15.22 2.54
C GLN A 16 8.46 14.74 2.33
N LEU A 17 8.01 13.75 3.10
CA LEU A 17 6.67 13.17 2.98
C LEU A 17 5.73 13.53 4.14
N GLN A 18 6.24 14.17 5.19
CA GLN A 18 5.43 14.44 6.38
C GLN A 18 4.18 15.27 6.09
N GLU A 19 4.29 16.25 5.20
CA GLU A 19 3.15 17.11 4.85
C GLU A 19 2.02 16.38 4.15
N TYR A 20 2.32 15.24 3.53
CA TYR A 20 1.33 14.42 2.82
C TYR A 20 0.74 13.30 3.69
N ALA A 21 1.33 13.06 4.86
CA ALA A 21 0.93 11.96 5.74
C ALA A 21 -0.10 12.47 6.76
N ALA A 22 -1.34 12.66 6.31
CA ALA A 22 -2.40 13.23 7.14
C ALA A 22 -2.84 12.29 8.27
N HIS A 23 -2.82 10.98 8.02
CA HIS A 23 -3.32 9.97 8.96
C HIS A 23 -2.34 8.80 9.07
N PRO A 24 -1.18 9.00 9.73
CA PRO A 24 -0.20 7.92 9.88
C PRO A 24 -0.79 6.76 10.67
N ILE A 25 -0.48 5.56 10.22
CA ILE A 25 -0.88 4.32 10.89
C ILE A 25 0.37 3.53 11.23
N ASP A 26 0.57 3.24 12.51
CA ASP A 26 1.62 2.33 12.93
C ASP A 26 1.17 0.90 12.70
N LYS A 27 2.04 0.09 12.14
CA LYS A 27 1.74 -1.32 11.94
C LYS A 27 2.87 -2.18 12.51
N PRO A 28 2.54 -3.14 13.37
CA PRO A 28 3.56 -4.03 13.96
C PRO A 28 3.97 -5.16 13.02
N THR A 29 3.23 -5.36 11.93
CA THR A 29 3.45 -6.43 10.96
C THR A 29 3.51 -5.83 9.55
N PHE A 30 3.93 -6.62 8.57
CA PHE A 30 4.07 -6.13 7.20
C PHE A 30 2.73 -5.69 6.61
N GLY A 31 1.71 -6.55 6.68
CA GLY A 31 0.35 -6.18 6.32
C GLY A 31 -0.39 -5.63 7.53
N SER A 32 -1.28 -4.67 7.30
CA SER A 32 -2.05 -4.05 8.37
C SER A 32 -3.53 -4.39 8.25
N GLN A 33 -4.03 -5.18 9.19
CA GLN A 33 -5.47 -5.44 9.30
C GLN A 33 -6.23 -4.15 9.59
N TYR A 34 -5.63 -3.26 10.38
CA TYR A 34 -6.24 -1.98 10.72
C TYR A 34 -6.46 -1.13 9.47
N LEU A 35 -5.49 -1.08 8.57
CA LEU A 35 -5.64 -0.38 7.29
C LEU A 35 -6.81 -0.97 6.50
N GLY A 36 -6.90 -2.28 6.41
CA GLY A 36 -8.00 -2.94 5.70
C GLY A 36 -9.35 -2.57 6.30
N SER A 37 -9.46 -2.58 7.63
CA SER A 37 -10.69 -2.20 8.32
C SER A 37 -11.05 -0.74 8.10
N LEU A 38 -10.05 0.16 8.09
CA LEU A 38 -10.28 1.58 7.80
C LEU A 38 -10.80 1.78 6.38
N LEU A 39 -10.21 1.08 5.41
CA LEU A 39 -10.65 1.17 4.02
C LEU A 39 -12.10 0.68 3.88
N ARG A 40 -12.44 -0.42 4.52
CA ARG A 40 -13.81 -0.93 4.51
C ARG A 40 -14.78 0.04 5.16
N ALA A 41 -14.42 0.61 6.30
CA ALA A 41 -15.27 1.58 6.99
C ALA A 41 -15.49 2.83 6.12
N ARG A 42 -14.47 3.29 5.44
CA ARG A 42 -14.57 4.42 4.51
C ARG A 42 -15.50 4.09 3.35
N ASP A 43 -15.37 2.91 2.79
CA ASP A 43 -16.22 2.43 1.70
C ASP A 43 -17.67 2.40 2.11
N GLU A 44 -17.98 1.81 3.26
CA GLU A 44 -19.35 1.72 3.78
C GLU A 44 -19.93 3.11 4.07
N ASP A 45 -19.13 4.00 4.63
CA ASP A 45 -19.55 5.36 4.94
C ASP A 45 -19.91 6.14 3.67
N LEU A 46 -19.10 6.03 2.63
CA LEU A 46 -19.38 6.67 1.34
C LEU A 46 -20.69 6.14 0.75
N ARG A 47 -20.92 4.84 0.81
CA ARG A 47 -22.15 4.22 0.28
C ARG A 47 -23.38 4.64 1.06
N ARG A 48 -23.27 4.80 2.38
CA ARG A 48 -24.38 5.32 3.20
C ARG A 48 -24.74 6.75 2.84
N GLN A 49 -23.79 7.51 2.30
CA GLN A 49 -24.01 8.89 1.84
C GLN A 49 -24.56 8.96 0.41
N GLY A 50 -24.87 7.83 -0.19
CA GLY A 50 -25.39 7.76 -1.56
C GLY A 50 -24.31 7.87 -2.63
N GLN A 51 -23.03 7.80 -2.25
CA GLN A 51 -21.91 7.87 -3.17
C GLN A 51 -21.45 6.47 -3.54
N PRO A 52 -20.71 6.31 -4.65
CA PRO A 52 -19.93 5.09 -4.86
C PRO A 52 -18.98 4.90 -3.69
N GLY A 53 -18.67 3.67 -3.36
CA GLY A 53 -17.70 3.40 -2.32
C GLY A 53 -16.30 3.85 -2.73
N VAL A 54 -15.28 3.30 -2.09
CA VAL A 54 -13.89 3.54 -2.51
C VAL A 54 -13.69 2.96 -3.90
N GLU A 55 -13.33 3.80 -4.85
CA GLU A 55 -13.21 3.40 -6.25
C GLU A 55 -11.79 2.96 -6.62
N LYS A 56 -10.78 3.59 -6.00
CA LYS A 56 -9.39 3.31 -6.35
C LYS A 56 -8.50 3.54 -5.13
N VAL A 57 -7.55 2.61 -4.91
CA VAL A 57 -6.50 2.76 -3.89
C VAL A 57 -5.17 2.55 -4.58
N THR A 58 -4.28 3.54 -4.47
CA THR A 58 -2.94 3.47 -5.04
C THR A 58 -1.90 3.30 -3.93
N PHE A 59 -1.06 2.29 -4.08
CA PHE A 59 0.02 2.01 -3.14
C PHE A 59 1.35 2.48 -3.68
N ILE A 60 2.12 3.13 -2.82
CA ILE A 60 3.51 3.52 -3.07
C ILE A 60 4.35 3.20 -1.83
N GLY A 61 5.64 3.16 -2.01
CA GLY A 61 6.57 3.03 -0.89
C GLY A 61 7.40 1.76 -0.92
N VAL A 62 7.82 1.33 0.23
CA VAL A 62 8.77 0.21 0.38
C VAL A 62 8.31 -0.77 1.47
N CYS A 63 8.67 -1.99 1.32
CA CYS A 63 9.28 -2.61 0.13
C CYS A 63 8.20 -3.22 -0.75
N THR A 64 8.38 -3.12 -2.06
CA THR A 64 7.43 -3.67 -3.03
C THR A 64 7.07 -5.12 -2.72
N ASP A 65 8.08 -5.91 -2.38
CA ASP A 65 7.97 -7.35 -2.16
C ASP A 65 7.64 -7.73 -0.71
N ILE A 66 7.41 -6.77 0.16
CA ILE A 66 7.09 -7.02 1.57
C ILE A 66 5.83 -6.27 1.98
N CYS A 67 5.97 -5.02 2.42
CA CYS A 67 4.83 -4.26 2.95
C CYS A 67 3.85 -3.86 1.86
N VAL A 68 4.34 -3.47 0.69
CA VAL A 68 3.47 -3.03 -0.40
C VAL A 68 2.59 -4.18 -0.89
N ILE A 69 3.19 -5.32 -1.25
CA ILE A 69 2.41 -6.47 -1.72
C ILE A 69 1.46 -6.97 -0.63
N SER A 70 1.90 -7.00 0.61
CA SER A 70 1.06 -7.47 1.72
C SER A 70 -0.19 -6.62 1.87
N ASN A 71 -0.05 -5.31 1.84
CA ASN A 71 -1.19 -4.40 2.01
C ASN A 71 -2.04 -4.29 0.75
N ALA A 72 -1.45 -4.38 -0.42
CA ALA A 72 -2.21 -4.36 -1.68
C ALA A 72 -3.12 -5.58 -1.78
N LEU A 73 -2.64 -6.76 -1.42
CA LEU A 73 -3.44 -7.98 -1.40
C LEU A 73 -4.56 -7.90 -0.35
N LEU A 74 -4.26 -7.37 0.83
CA LEU A 74 -5.29 -7.16 1.85
C LEU A 74 -6.35 -6.16 1.39
N ALA A 75 -5.94 -5.06 0.79
CA ALA A 75 -6.89 -4.07 0.26
C ALA A 75 -7.79 -4.70 -0.80
N LYS A 76 -7.24 -5.54 -1.65
CA LYS A 76 -8.02 -6.26 -2.66
C LYS A 76 -9.08 -7.15 -2.03
N ALA A 77 -8.75 -7.79 -0.91
CA ALA A 77 -9.69 -8.64 -0.19
C ALA A 77 -10.77 -7.82 0.53
N PHE A 78 -10.41 -6.71 1.16
CA PHE A 78 -11.36 -5.85 1.87
C PHE A 78 -12.26 -5.05 0.92
N LEU A 79 -11.75 -4.68 -0.26
CA LEU A 79 -12.46 -3.85 -1.23
C LEU A 79 -12.45 -4.54 -2.61
N PRO A 80 -13.20 -5.64 -2.76
CA PRO A 80 -13.13 -6.41 -4.00
C PRO A 80 -13.63 -5.65 -5.23
N GLU A 81 -14.45 -4.62 -5.04
CA GLU A 81 -14.98 -3.83 -6.14
C GLU A 81 -14.10 -2.62 -6.50
N ALA A 82 -13.13 -2.29 -5.65
CA ALA A 82 -12.25 -1.15 -5.91
C ALA A 82 -11.08 -1.56 -6.82
N GLU A 83 -10.59 -0.60 -7.59
CA GLU A 83 -9.35 -0.77 -8.34
C GLU A 83 -8.17 -0.60 -7.39
N ILE A 84 -7.38 -1.65 -7.23
CA ILE A 84 -6.17 -1.60 -6.43
C ILE A 84 -4.98 -1.44 -7.37
N VAL A 85 -4.19 -0.41 -7.15
CA VAL A 85 -3.10 -0.01 -8.04
C VAL A 85 -1.79 0.07 -7.25
N VAL A 86 -0.71 -0.37 -7.86
CA VAL A 86 0.64 -0.14 -7.36
C VAL A 86 1.39 0.69 -8.38
N ASP A 87 1.92 1.83 -7.96
CA ASP A 87 2.74 2.67 -8.83
C ASP A 87 4.19 2.21 -8.71
N ALA A 88 4.63 1.44 -9.69
CA ALA A 88 5.95 0.80 -9.66
C ALA A 88 7.10 1.81 -9.61
N ALA A 89 6.92 2.98 -10.23
CA ALA A 89 7.94 4.03 -10.21
C ALA A 89 8.12 4.65 -8.82
N CYS A 90 7.14 4.48 -7.94
CA CYS A 90 7.16 5.00 -6.58
C CYS A 90 7.37 3.90 -5.54
N CYS A 91 7.85 2.73 -5.97
CA CYS A 91 8.12 1.60 -5.08
C CYS A 91 9.56 1.11 -5.28
N ALA A 92 10.08 0.47 -4.26
CA ALA A 92 11.39 -0.20 -4.35
C ALA A 92 11.34 -1.48 -3.51
N GLY A 93 11.87 -2.55 -4.07
CA GLY A 93 11.99 -3.83 -3.36
C GLY A 93 13.34 -3.96 -2.69
N VAL A 94 13.54 -5.08 -2.00
CA VAL A 94 14.83 -5.41 -1.39
C VAL A 94 15.92 -5.49 -2.47
N THR A 95 15.55 -6.06 -3.63
CA THR A 95 16.41 -6.08 -4.82
C THR A 95 15.56 -5.73 -6.04
N PRO A 96 16.17 -5.29 -7.16
CA PRO A 96 15.40 -5.09 -8.39
C PRO A 96 14.66 -6.34 -8.85
N GLU A 97 15.27 -7.51 -8.65
CA GLU A 97 14.63 -8.78 -9.03
C GLU A 97 13.40 -9.08 -8.17
N SER A 98 13.49 -8.94 -6.85
CA SER A 98 12.35 -9.20 -5.97
C SER A 98 11.25 -8.17 -6.17
N HIS A 99 11.59 -6.93 -6.50
CA HIS A 99 10.64 -5.91 -6.90
C HIS A 99 9.82 -6.39 -8.11
N ARG A 100 10.48 -6.82 -9.18
CA ARG A 100 9.80 -7.28 -10.39
C ARG A 100 8.97 -8.54 -10.13
N THR A 101 9.47 -9.44 -9.30
CA THR A 101 8.75 -10.66 -8.92
C THR A 101 7.44 -10.31 -8.22
N ALA A 102 7.49 -9.38 -7.27
CA ALA A 102 6.29 -8.93 -6.56
C ALA A 102 5.28 -8.28 -7.50
N LEU A 103 5.75 -7.45 -8.43
CA LEU A 103 4.86 -6.82 -9.42
C LEU A 103 4.15 -7.87 -10.28
N ARG A 104 4.87 -8.90 -10.71
CA ARG A 104 4.25 -10.00 -11.48
C ARG A 104 3.21 -10.75 -10.66
N ALA A 105 3.51 -11.02 -9.38
CA ALA A 105 2.57 -11.70 -8.49
C ALA A 105 1.30 -10.87 -8.30
N MET A 106 1.44 -9.57 -8.11
CA MET A 106 0.29 -8.67 -7.95
C MET A 106 -0.57 -8.61 -9.21
N LYS A 107 0.05 -8.56 -10.39
CA LYS A 107 -0.71 -8.61 -11.65
C LYS A 107 -1.54 -9.87 -11.75
N ALA A 108 -1.00 -11.02 -11.34
CA ALA A 108 -1.73 -12.28 -11.34
C ALA A 108 -2.96 -12.22 -10.43
N CYS A 109 -2.91 -11.40 -9.40
CA CYS A 109 -4.02 -11.19 -8.47
C CYS A 109 -4.93 -10.03 -8.86
N GLN A 110 -4.83 -9.56 -10.10
CA GLN A 110 -5.67 -8.47 -10.64
C GLN A 110 -5.43 -7.11 -9.97
N ILE A 111 -4.23 -6.90 -9.47
CA ILE A 111 -3.80 -5.59 -9.01
C ILE A 111 -3.14 -4.89 -10.20
N ALA A 112 -3.58 -3.67 -10.50
CA ALA A 112 -3.01 -2.90 -11.60
C ALA A 112 -1.63 -2.39 -11.21
N VAL A 113 -0.68 -2.49 -12.14
CA VAL A 113 0.68 -1.97 -11.93
C VAL A 113 0.90 -0.86 -12.96
N GLU A 114 1.15 0.35 -12.47
CA GLU A 114 1.40 1.52 -13.30
C GLU A 114 2.88 1.88 -13.30
N HIS A 115 3.34 2.51 -14.35
CA HIS A 115 4.71 3.05 -14.50
C HIS A 115 5.80 1.99 -14.31
N GLU A 116 5.51 0.76 -14.66
CA GLU A 116 6.50 -0.30 -14.68
C GLU A 116 7.52 -0.04 -15.77
N GLY A 117 8.80 -0.20 -15.45
CA GLY A 117 9.88 0.07 -16.39
C GLY A 117 10.49 1.46 -16.28
N GLU A 118 9.84 2.38 -15.57
CA GLU A 118 10.36 3.75 -15.41
C GLU A 118 11.47 3.83 -14.36
N THR A 119 11.61 2.79 -13.52
CA THR A 119 12.61 2.72 -12.46
C THR A 119 13.70 1.70 -12.71
N ASP A 120 13.67 1.01 -13.83
CA ASP A 120 14.66 -0.03 -14.17
C ASP A 120 15.92 0.53 -14.81
#